data_a27196f14b48b24fe8a2664db2917892
#
_entry.id   a27196f14b48b24fe8a2664db2917892
#
_cell.length_a   1.000
_cell.length_b   1.000
_cell.length_c   1.000
_cell.angle_alpha   90.00
_cell.angle_beta   90.00
_cell.angle_gamma   90.00
#
_symmetry.space_group_name_H-M   'P 1'
#
loop_
_entity.id
_entity.type
_entity.pdbx_description
1 polymer ?
#
loop_
_entity_poly.entity_id
_entity_poly.type
_entity_poly.pdbx_seq_one_letter_code
_entity_poly.pdbx_strand_id
1 'polypeptide(L)'
;MDVGTTKEFLRKLVDAIVDNDGALFKRLLDQSPALATASFAQGATRQGPSPKASFIKEIGHYIYSGDTALHFAAAAYRHKMAEQLIKVGAQLRAKNRRGSEPLHAAAFGSPGSPNWDPPAQAATIVCLIEAGADPNAQNMDGATPLHRAVRTRCAGAVRTLLDHGADPMIRNKNGSTAMQLVLNNTGRSGSGSPEAKAQQQEILLLLKGR
;
A
#
# COMPACT_ATOMS: atom_id res chain seq x y z
N MET A 1 -19.60 -20.12 5.58
CA MET A 1 -19.59 -19.99 4.10
C MET A 1 -18.58 -20.97 3.56
N ASP A 2 -18.90 -21.60 2.44
CA ASP A 2 -17.93 -22.46 1.73
C ASP A 2 -16.76 -21.61 1.21
N VAL A 3 -15.56 -22.21 1.13
CA VAL A 3 -14.32 -21.52 0.70
C VAL A 3 -14.45 -20.87 -0.68
N GLY A 4 -15.20 -21.48 -1.59
CA GLY A 4 -15.48 -20.92 -2.93
C GLY A 4 -16.30 -19.63 -2.86
N THR A 5 -17.31 -19.61 -2.05
CA THR A 5 -18.19 -18.47 -1.84
C THR A 5 -17.44 -17.29 -1.20
N THR A 6 -16.62 -17.54 -0.19
CA THR A 6 -15.82 -16.49 0.47
C THR A 6 -14.85 -15.81 -0.50
N LYS A 7 -14.19 -16.58 -1.39
CA LYS A 7 -13.27 -16.03 -2.40
C LYS A 7 -13.98 -15.10 -3.39
N GLU A 8 -15.18 -15.49 -3.84
CA GLU A 8 -15.98 -14.67 -4.76
C GLU A 8 -16.43 -13.37 -4.11
N PHE A 9 -16.94 -13.43 -2.87
CA PHE A 9 -17.36 -12.23 -2.12
C PHE A 9 -16.19 -11.31 -1.79
N LEU A 10 -15.02 -11.86 -1.42
CA LEU A 10 -13.81 -11.06 -1.22
C LEU A 10 -13.39 -10.36 -2.50
N ARG A 11 -13.49 -11.02 -3.67
CA ARG A 11 -13.19 -10.38 -4.95
C ARG A 11 -14.16 -9.24 -5.23
N LYS A 12 -15.47 -9.44 -5.06
CA LYS A 12 -16.47 -8.37 -5.23
C LYS A 12 -16.22 -7.19 -4.28
N LEU A 13 -15.80 -7.47 -3.04
CA LEU A 13 -15.45 -6.41 -2.08
C LEU A 13 -14.23 -5.61 -2.56
N VAL A 14 -13.21 -6.27 -3.09
CA VAL A 14 -12.03 -5.61 -3.67
C VAL A 14 -12.42 -4.78 -4.90
N ASP A 15 -13.25 -5.31 -5.79
CA ASP A 15 -13.73 -4.57 -6.96
C ASP A 15 -14.50 -3.30 -6.52
N ALA A 16 -15.38 -3.39 -5.51
CA ALA A 16 -16.06 -2.22 -4.94
C ALA A 16 -15.09 -1.18 -4.34
N ILE A 17 -13.99 -1.63 -3.70
CA ILE A 17 -12.92 -0.74 -3.19
C ILE A 17 -12.21 -0.03 -4.34
N VAL A 18 -11.85 -0.75 -5.39
CA VAL A 18 -11.14 -0.22 -6.57
C VAL A 18 -12.00 0.82 -7.27
N ASP A 19 -13.28 0.49 -7.50
CA ASP A 19 -14.25 1.36 -8.20
C ASP A 19 -14.77 2.50 -7.31
N ASN A 20 -14.38 2.52 -6.04
CA ASN A 20 -14.87 3.47 -5.03
C ASN A 20 -16.40 3.41 -4.85
N ASP A 21 -17.00 2.24 -5.03
CA ASP A 21 -18.42 2.01 -4.81
C ASP A 21 -18.71 1.77 -3.32
N GLY A 22 -18.93 2.87 -2.59
CA GLY A 22 -19.22 2.82 -1.15
C GLY A 22 -20.52 2.10 -0.80
N ALA A 23 -21.50 2.10 -1.69
CA ALA A 23 -22.79 1.44 -1.44
C ALA A 23 -22.65 -0.09 -1.53
N LEU A 24 -22.00 -0.58 -2.58
CA LEU A 24 -21.71 -2.01 -2.73
C LEU A 24 -20.76 -2.50 -1.64
N PHE A 25 -19.69 -1.74 -1.35
CA PHE A 25 -18.74 -2.04 -0.28
C PHE A 25 -19.46 -2.23 1.07
N LYS A 26 -20.28 -1.24 1.48
CA LYS A 26 -21.01 -1.30 2.74
C LYS A 26 -21.96 -2.51 2.77
N ARG A 27 -22.75 -2.74 1.72
CA ARG A 27 -23.69 -3.86 1.63
C ARG A 27 -22.97 -5.21 1.80
N LEU A 28 -21.81 -5.40 1.11
CA LEU A 28 -21.06 -6.66 1.20
C LEU A 28 -20.48 -6.86 2.60
N LEU A 29 -20.00 -5.80 3.24
CA LEU A 29 -19.41 -5.87 4.58
C LEU A 29 -20.49 -6.10 5.65
N ASP A 30 -21.66 -5.49 5.52
CA ASP A 30 -22.82 -5.71 6.42
C ASP A 30 -23.34 -7.16 6.30
N GLN A 31 -23.36 -7.73 5.08
CA GLN A 31 -23.75 -9.13 4.83
C GLN A 31 -22.75 -10.13 5.36
N SER A 32 -21.47 -9.80 5.32
CA SER A 32 -20.38 -10.69 5.74
C SER A 32 -19.20 -9.92 6.34
N PRO A 33 -19.27 -9.54 7.64
CA PRO A 33 -18.18 -8.85 8.33
C PRO A 33 -16.84 -9.62 8.30
N ALA A 34 -16.90 -10.96 8.19
CA ALA A 34 -15.72 -11.81 8.08
C ALA A 34 -14.85 -11.50 6.85
N LEU A 35 -15.38 -10.83 5.83
CA LEU A 35 -14.59 -10.37 4.67
C LEU A 35 -13.50 -9.36 5.07
N ALA A 36 -13.64 -8.64 6.18
CA ALA A 36 -12.63 -7.71 6.66
C ALA A 36 -11.32 -8.42 7.05
N THR A 37 -11.40 -9.66 7.51
CA THR A 37 -10.24 -10.48 7.92
C THR A 37 -9.86 -11.52 6.88
N ALA A 38 -10.69 -11.74 5.86
CA ALA A 38 -10.41 -12.69 4.79
C ALA A 38 -9.20 -12.26 3.95
N SER A 39 -8.45 -13.23 3.46
CA SER A 39 -7.28 -13.01 2.61
C SER A 39 -7.30 -13.88 1.36
N PHE A 40 -6.61 -13.43 0.33
CA PHE A 40 -6.41 -14.22 -0.88
C PHE A 40 -5.44 -15.38 -0.62
N ALA A 41 -5.89 -16.61 -0.82
CA ALA A 41 -5.04 -17.81 -0.70
C ALA A 41 -4.00 -17.89 -1.84
N GLN A 42 -4.31 -17.31 -3.00
CA GLN A 42 -3.46 -17.33 -4.19
C GLN A 42 -3.32 -15.92 -4.77
N GLY A 43 -2.24 -15.68 -5.51
CA GLY A 43 -1.98 -14.39 -6.15
C GLY A 43 -0.79 -14.47 -7.10
N ALA A 44 -0.27 -13.30 -7.51
CA ALA A 44 0.86 -13.18 -8.40
C ALA A 44 2.08 -13.96 -7.91
N THR A 45 2.62 -14.84 -8.78
CA THR A 45 3.86 -15.57 -8.54
C THR A 45 4.81 -15.35 -9.72
N ARG A 46 6.13 -15.58 -9.51
CA ARG A 46 7.10 -15.55 -10.63
C ARG A 46 6.93 -16.74 -11.58
N GLN A 47 6.26 -17.81 -11.14
CA GLN A 47 6.13 -19.08 -11.83
C GLN A 47 4.68 -19.43 -12.19
N GLY A 48 3.72 -18.55 -11.87
CA GLY A 48 2.30 -18.82 -12.11
C GLY A 48 1.81 -18.38 -13.49
N PRO A 49 0.65 -18.88 -13.93
CA PRO A 49 0.04 -18.46 -15.17
C PRO A 49 -0.29 -16.98 -15.13
N SER A 50 0.23 -16.27 -16.11
CA SER A 50 0.04 -14.84 -16.40
C SER A 50 0.04 -13.88 -15.20
N PRO A 51 1.12 -13.14 -14.97
CA PRO A 51 1.15 -12.03 -14.00
C PRO A 51 0.02 -11.00 -14.23
N LYS A 52 -0.48 -10.91 -15.47
CA LYS A 52 -1.55 -9.97 -15.87
C LYS A 52 -2.88 -10.25 -15.17
N ALA A 53 -3.23 -11.52 -14.92
CA ALA A 53 -4.49 -11.87 -14.25
C ALA A 53 -4.57 -11.46 -12.78
N SER A 54 -3.42 -11.19 -12.16
CA SER A 54 -3.33 -10.76 -10.77
C SER A 54 -3.00 -9.27 -10.61
N PHE A 55 -2.96 -8.49 -11.69
CA PHE A 55 -2.66 -7.06 -11.66
C PHE A 55 -3.92 -6.23 -11.79
N ILE A 56 -4.19 -5.38 -10.82
CA ILE A 56 -5.29 -4.42 -10.84
C ILE A 56 -4.72 -3.09 -11.33
N LYS A 57 -4.98 -2.81 -12.62
CA LYS A 57 -4.41 -1.66 -13.34
C LYS A 57 -4.84 -0.32 -12.73
N GLU A 58 -6.06 -0.23 -12.28
CA GLU A 58 -6.71 0.96 -11.72
C GLU A 58 -5.97 1.50 -10.50
N ILE A 59 -5.39 0.61 -9.70
CA ILE A 59 -4.65 0.98 -8.49
C ILE A 59 -3.15 0.60 -8.56
N GLY A 60 -2.69 0.09 -9.70
CA GLY A 60 -1.29 -0.28 -9.89
C GLY A 60 -0.80 -1.38 -8.94
N HIS A 61 -1.69 -2.26 -8.47
CA HIS A 61 -1.38 -3.23 -7.43
C HIS A 61 -1.55 -4.67 -7.94
N TYR A 62 -0.59 -5.55 -7.57
CA TYR A 62 -0.72 -6.99 -7.77
C TYR A 62 -1.43 -7.61 -6.58
N ILE A 63 -2.34 -8.55 -6.84
CA ILE A 63 -2.90 -9.40 -5.79
C ILE A 63 -1.83 -10.40 -5.36
N TYR A 64 -1.44 -10.38 -4.10
CA TYR A 64 -0.55 -11.38 -3.50
C TYR A 64 -1.33 -12.30 -2.58
N SER A 65 -0.88 -13.56 -2.44
CA SER A 65 -1.37 -14.44 -1.37
C SER A 65 -1.18 -13.73 -0.02
N GLY A 66 -2.19 -13.76 0.83
CA GLY A 66 -2.22 -13.05 2.11
C GLY A 66 -2.73 -11.62 2.03
N ASP A 67 -2.94 -11.04 0.83
CA ASP A 67 -3.59 -9.72 0.73
C ASP A 67 -5.02 -9.80 1.27
N THR A 68 -5.41 -8.81 2.05
CA THR A 68 -6.76 -8.61 2.62
C THR A 68 -7.43 -7.41 1.97
N ALA A 69 -8.74 -7.23 2.19
CA ALA A 69 -9.46 -6.04 1.75
C ALA A 69 -8.77 -4.73 2.19
N LEU A 70 -8.13 -4.71 3.39
CA LEU A 70 -7.41 -3.54 3.88
C LEU A 70 -6.15 -3.23 3.06
N HIS A 71 -5.45 -4.23 2.50
CA HIS A 71 -4.34 -3.97 1.57
C HIS A 71 -4.81 -3.24 0.31
N PHE A 72 -5.98 -3.60 -0.22
CA PHE A 72 -6.54 -2.95 -1.41
C PHE A 72 -7.10 -1.57 -1.10
N ALA A 73 -7.78 -1.37 0.03
CA ALA A 73 -8.22 -0.06 0.47
C ALA A 73 -7.04 0.90 0.65
N ALA A 74 -5.92 0.40 1.19
CA ALA A 74 -4.67 1.12 1.34
C ALA A 74 -4.02 1.46 -0.01
N ALA A 75 -3.91 0.48 -0.93
CA ALA A 75 -3.33 0.68 -2.27
C ALA A 75 -4.17 1.62 -3.15
N ALA A 76 -5.50 1.61 -2.97
CA ALA A 76 -6.45 2.46 -3.68
C ALA A 76 -6.65 3.84 -3.05
N TYR A 77 -5.99 4.13 -1.93
CA TYR A 77 -6.12 5.36 -1.13
C TYR A 77 -7.55 5.65 -0.66
N ARG A 78 -8.29 4.60 -0.28
CA ARG A 78 -9.68 4.67 0.19
C ARG A 78 -9.74 4.74 1.72
N HIS A 79 -9.25 5.85 2.32
CA HIS A 79 -9.15 5.99 3.78
C HIS A 79 -10.48 5.73 4.51
N LYS A 80 -11.63 6.19 3.97
CA LYS A 80 -12.96 5.94 4.57
C LYS A 80 -13.35 4.46 4.58
N MET A 81 -13.01 3.71 3.52
CA MET A 81 -13.25 2.26 3.47
C MET A 81 -12.25 1.53 4.36
N ALA A 82 -10.98 1.99 4.43
CA ALA A 82 -9.99 1.45 5.36
C ALA A 82 -10.47 1.61 6.81
N GLU A 83 -10.97 2.79 7.19
CA GLU A 83 -11.54 3.04 8.51
C GLU A 83 -12.70 2.09 8.84
N GLN A 84 -13.62 1.88 7.89
CA GLN A 84 -14.74 0.94 8.09
C GLN A 84 -14.26 -0.51 8.24
N LEU A 85 -13.29 -0.95 7.43
CA LEU A 85 -12.67 -2.28 7.56
C LEU A 85 -12.03 -2.46 8.94
N ILE A 86 -11.30 -1.45 9.43
CA ILE A 86 -10.66 -1.47 10.74
C ILE A 86 -11.69 -1.56 11.86
N LYS A 87 -12.78 -0.78 11.78
CA LYS A 87 -13.88 -0.82 12.77
C LYS A 87 -14.54 -2.19 12.90
N VAL A 88 -14.58 -2.99 11.82
CA VAL A 88 -15.12 -4.35 11.84
C VAL A 88 -14.04 -5.43 12.02
N GLY A 89 -12.82 -5.06 12.42
CA GLY A 89 -11.77 -5.97 12.87
C GLY A 89 -10.73 -6.35 11.83
N ALA A 90 -10.60 -5.60 10.72
CA ALA A 90 -9.50 -5.83 9.78
C ALA A 90 -8.14 -5.71 10.48
N GLN A 91 -7.24 -6.62 10.18
CA GLN A 91 -5.94 -6.71 10.82
C GLN A 91 -4.94 -5.74 10.18
N LEU A 92 -4.49 -4.72 10.93
CA LEU A 92 -3.52 -3.72 10.50
C LEU A 92 -2.15 -4.32 10.14
N ARG A 93 -1.79 -5.43 10.80
CA ARG A 93 -0.51 -6.14 10.63
C ARG A 93 -0.63 -7.41 9.80
N ALA A 94 -1.74 -7.59 9.04
CA ALA A 94 -1.86 -8.70 8.11
C ALA A 94 -0.72 -8.65 7.10
N LYS A 95 0.00 -9.77 6.94
CA LYS A 95 1.15 -9.86 6.04
C LYS A 95 0.79 -10.68 4.80
N ASN A 96 1.00 -10.09 3.65
CA ASN A 96 0.93 -10.83 2.41
C ASN A 96 2.21 -11.68 2.20
N ARG A 97 2.28 -12.44 1.11
CA ARG A 97 3.41 -13.29 0.73
C ARG A 97 4.77 -12.57 0.69
N ARG A 98 4.78 -11.26 0.56
CA ARG A 98 6.00 -10.45 0.60
C ARG A 98 6.33 -9.93 2.01
N GLY A 99 5.54 -10.31 3.01
CA GLY A 99 5.61 -9.75 4.36
C GLY A 99 5.17 -8.30 4.43
N SER A 100 4.56 -7.77 3.37
CA SER A 100 4.07 -6.39 3.35
C SER A 100 2.73 -6.31 4.09
N GLU A 101 2.58 -5.29 4.93
CA GLU A 101 1.36 -4.92 5.63
C GLU A 101 0.58 -3.85 4.84
N PRO A 102 -0.70 -3.55 5.13
CA PRO A 102 -1.48 -2.54 4.43
C PRO A 102 -0.79 -1.17 4.33
N LEU A 103 -0.05 -0.74 5.37
CA LEU A 103 0.70 0.53 5.34
C LEU A 103 1.80 0.55 4.26
N HIS A 104 2.40 -0.60 3.94
CA HIS A 104 3.33 -0.70 2.80
C HIS A 104 2.61 -0.48 1.47
N ALA A 105 1.35 -0.90 1.35
CA ALA A 105 0.56 -0.69 0.14
C ALA A 105 0.15 0.79 0.00
N ALA A 106 -0.26 1.45 1.09
CA ALA A 106 -0.56 2.89 1.10
C ALA A 106 0.65 3.76 0.70
N ALA A 107 1.86 3.35 1.11
CA ALA A 107 3.10 4.08 0.84
C ALA A 107 3.58 3.96 -0.62
N PHE A 108 3.02 3.04 -1.41
CA PHE A 108 3.34 2.91 -2.83
C PHE A 108 2.54 3.94 -3.64
N GLY A 109 3.18 4.58 -4.61
CA GLY A 109 2.53 5.49 -5.55
C GLY A 109 3.25 5.51 -6.89
N SER A 110 2.66 6.22 -7.84
CA SER A 110 3.22 6.40 -9.18
C SER A 110 3.05 7.86 -9.62
N PRO A 111 3.97 8.76 -9.21
CA PRO A 111 3.94 10.15 -9.64
C PRO A 111 3.85 10.26 -11.16
N GLY A 112 2.91 11.09 -11.63
CA GLY A 112 2.60 11.22 -13.06
C GLY A 112 1.55 10.21 -13.57
N SER A 113 1.09 9.26 -12.75
CA SER A 113 -0.06 8.44 -13.09
C SER A 113 -1.37 9.22 -12.88
N PRO A 114 -2.36 9.12 -13.78
CA PRO A 114 -3.64 9.81 -13.62
C PRO A 114 -4.44 9.33 -12.38
N ASN A 115 -4.12 8.16 -11.86
CA ASN A 115 -4.80 7.57 -10.71
C ASN A 115 -4.05 7.83 -9.39
N TRP A 116 -2.93 8.56 -9.41
CA TRP A 116 -2.19 8.90 -8.19
C TRP A 116 -2.74 10.18 -7.57
N ASP A 117 -3.26 10.04 -6.36
CA ASP A 117 -3.86 11.11 -5.55
C ASP A 117 -3.04 11.29 -4.26
N PRO A 118 -2.07 12.23 -4.23
CA PRO A 118 -1.22 12.45 -3.06
C PRO A 118 -1.99 12.82 -1.78
N PRO A 119 -3.01 13.71 -1.81
CA PRO A 119 -3.84 13.98 -0.65
C PRO A 119 -4.55 12.74 -0.10
N ALA A 120 -5.19 11.94 -0.95
CA ALA A 120 -5.86 10.71 -0.53
C ALA A 120 -4.86 9.65 -0.02
N GLN A 121 -3.66 9.59 -0.63
CA GLN A 121 -2.56 8.75 -0.15
C GLN A 121 -2.15 9.14 1.27
N ALA A 122 -1.90 10.43 1.52
CA ALA A 122 -1.53 10.94 2.84
C ALA A 122 -2.62 10.64 3.88
N ALA A 123 -3.89 10.93 3.56
CA ALA A 123 -5.01 10.63 4.45
C ALA A 123 -5.12 9.14 4.79
N THR A 124 -4.81 8.25 3.84
CA THR A 124 -4.83 6.81 4.06
C THR A 124 -3.68 6.36 4.97
N ILE A 125 -2.47 6.93 4.79
CA ILE A 125 -1.32 6.66 5.66
C ILE A 125 -1.64 7.09 7.10
N VAL A 126 -2.17 8.31 7.29
CA VAL A 126 -2.58 8.83 8.61
C VAL A 126 -3.61 7.92 9.25
N CYS A 127 -4.68 7.59 8.53
CA CYS A 127 -5.75 6.70 9.02
C CYS A 127 -5.20 5.36 9.55
N LEU A 128 -4.26 4.73 8.81
CA LEU A 128 -3.68 3.46 9.22
C LEU A 128 -2.77 3.61 10.47
N ILE A 129 -1.95 4.66 10.53
CA ILE A 129 -1.02 4.88 11.66
C ILE A 129 -1.81 5.26 12.93
N GLU A 130 -2.80 6.14 12.84
CA GLU A 130 -3.67 6.50 13.96
C GLU A 130 -4.47 5.31 14.49
N ALA A 131 -4.79 4.35 13.63
CA ALA A 131 -5.41 3.08 14.04
C ALA A 131 -4.41 2.10 14.69
N GLY A 132 -3.10 2.39 14.69
CA GLY A 132 -2.07 1.57 15.33
C GLY A 132 -1.19 0.75 14.37
N ALA A 133 -1.18 1.07 13.08
CA ALA A 133 -0.19 0.50 12.17
C ALA A 133 1.21 1.03 12.52
N ASP A 134 2.21 0.15 12.46
CA ASP A 134 3.59 0.49 12.76
C ASP A 134 4.27 1.13 11.53
N PRO A 135 4.65 2.43 11.57
CA PRO A 135 5.33 3.09 10.45
C PRO A 135 6.71 2.51 10.13
N ASN A 136 7.26 1.72 11.06
CA ASN A 136 8.58 1.10 10.96
C ASN A 136 8.53 -0.41 10.67
N ALA A 137 7.33 -0.97 10.43
CA ALA A 137 7.18 -2.38 10.09
C ALA A 137 8.04 -2.75 8.88
N GLN A 138 8.78 -3.86 8.99
CA GLN A 138 9.63 -4.36 7.90
C GLN A 138 8.97 -5.54 7.18
N ASN A 139 8.99 -5.51 5.86
CA ASN A 139 8.59 -6.64 5.02
C ASN A 139 9.71 -7.69 4.89
N MET A 140 9.53 -8.70 4.02
CA MET A 140 10.54 -9.75 3.82
C MET A 140 11.86 -9.24 3.25
N ASP A 141 11.88 -8.09 2.59
CA ASP A 141 13.09 -7.44 2.07
C ASP A 141 13.73 -6.49 3.11
N GLY A 142 13.20 -6.45 4.34
CA GLY A 142 13.57 -5.49 5.37
C GLY A 142 13.14 -4.06 5.07
N ALA A 143 12.35 -3.86 4.03
CA ALA A 143 11.90 -2.54 3.63
C ALA A 143 10.70 -2.09 4.47
N THR A 144 10.77 -0.86 4.99
CA THR A 144 9.67 -0.18 5.68
C THR A 144 8.74 0.53 4.67
N PRO A 145 7.55 1.01 5.08
CA PRO A 145 6.73 1.90 4.27
C PRO A 145 7.51 3.11 3.72
N LEU A 146 8.41 3.70 4.54
CA LEU A 146 9.26 4.82 4.11
C LEU A 146 10.20 4.43 2.95
N HIS A 147 10.85 3.26 3.01
CA HIS A 147 11.66 2.76 1.89
C HIS A 147 10.83 2.64 0.61
N ARG A 148 9.56 2.26 0.75
CA ARG A 148 8.64 2.10 -0.37
C ARG A 148 8.29 3.43 -1.01
N ALA A 149 7.88 4.42 -0.19
CA ALA A 149 7.54 5.79 -0.62
C ALA A 149 8.73 6.47 -1.32
N VAL A 150 9.93 6.33 -0.77
CA VAL A 150 11.18 6.85 -1.35
C VAL A 150 11.46 6.21 -2.70
N ARG A 151 11.36 4.89 -2.80
CA ARG A 151 11.64 4.16 -4.05
C ARG A 151 10.68 4.51 -5.16
N THR A 152 9.45 4.87 -4.83
CA THR A 152 8.41 5.28 -5.79
C THR A 152 8.33 6.80 -5.95
N ARG A 153 9.20 7.57 -5.29
CA ARG A 153 9.30 9.02 -5.36
C ARG A 153 8.01 9.74 -4.95
N CYS A 154 7.35 9.27 -3.92
CA CYS A 154 6.15 9.90 -3.38
C CYS A 154 6.51 10.83 -2.21
N ALA A 155 6.90 12.08 -2.48
CA ALA A 155 7.35 13.04 -1.46
C ALA A 155 6.28 13.30 -0.38
N GLY A 156 5.01 13.41 -0.77
CA GLY A 156 3.90 13.55 0.16
C GLY A 156 3.80 12.39 1.14
N ALA A 157 3.91 11.14 0.64
CA ALA A 157 3.92 9.96 1.50
C ALA A 157 5.15 9.90 2.41
N VAL A 158 6.33 10.29 1.90
CA VAL A 158 7.56 10.40 2.71
C VAL A 158 7.36 11.39 3.85
N ARG A 159 6.88 12.60 3.56
CA ARG A 159 6.58 13.62 4.56
C ARG A 159 5.63 13.08 5.63
N THR A 160 4.48 12.55 5.19
CA THR A 160 3.45 12.02 6.10
C THR A 160 4.01 10.91 7.00
N LEU A 161 4.79 9.98 6.46
CA LEU A 161 5.40 8.89 7.24
C LEU A 161 6.40 9.43 8.27
N LEU A 162 7.27 10.38 7.88
CA LEU A 162 8.23 11.00 8.79
C LEU A 162 7.55 11.78 9.92
N ASP A 163 6.49 12.52 9.61
CA ASP A 163 5.72 13.30 10.59
C ASP A 163 4.96 12.40 11.59
N HIS A 164 4.75 11.12 11.21
CA HIS A 164 4.08 10.10 12.05
C HIS A 164 5.03 9.00 12.54
N GLY A 165 6.31 9.32 12.73
CA GLY A 165 7.26 8.46 13.44
C GLY A 165 7.98 7.40 12.61
N ALA A 166 8.00 7.52 11.28
CA ALA A 166 8.87 6.67 10.48
C ALA A 166 10.34 7.03 10.73
N ASP A 167 11.16 6.04 11.05
CA ASP A 167 12.61 6.19 11.27
C ASP A 167 13.37 6.08 9.94
N PRO A 168 14.01 7.17 9.46
CA PRO A 168 14.76 7.17 8.21
C PRO A 168 16.07 6.40 8.30
N MET A 169 16.53 6.00 9.49
CA MET A 169 17.80 5.32 9.73
C MET A 169 17.69 3.79 9.62
N ILE A 170 16.48 3.24 9.61
CA ILE A 170 16.27 1.80 9.42
C ILE A 170 16.89 1.36 8.11
N ARG A 171 17.61 0.22 8.15
CA ARG A 171 18.22 -0.40 6.97
C ARG A 171 17.38 -1.57 6.47
N ASN A 172 17.21 -1.65 5.17
CA ASN A 172 16.65 -2.84 4.53
C ASN A 172 17.69 -3.99 4.48
N LYS A 173 17.33 -5.16 3.96
CA LYS A 173 18.24 -6.32 3.86
C LYS A 173 19.48 -6.07 2.98
N ASN A 174 19.45 -5.08 2.09
CA ASN A 174 20.61 -4.67 1.29
C ASN A 174 21.49 -3.64 2.02
N GLY A 175 21.22 -3.37 3.30
CA GLY A 175 21.94 -2.39 4.10
C GLY A 175 21.60 -0.93 3.80
N SER A 176 20.63 -0.66 2.93
CA SER A 176 20.29 0.70 2.49
C SER A 176 19.26 1.35 3.41
N THR A 177 19.54 2.59 3.83
CA THR A 177 18.56 3.50 4.45
C THR A 177 17.71 4.20 3.39
N ALA A 178 16.64 4.91 3.83
CA ALA A 178 15.83 5.75 2.96
C ALA A 178 16.68 6.77 2.17
N MET A 179 17.63 7.45 2.84
CA MET A 179 18.55 8.40 2.20
C MET A 179 19.41 7.75 1.10
N GLN A 180 19.99 6.59 1.39
CA GLN A 180 20.80 5.87 0.40
C GLN A 180 19.98 5.44 -0.82
N LEU A 181 18.71 5.05 -0.62
CA LEU A 181 17.82 4.73 -1.74
C LEU A 181 17.53 5.93 -2.64
N VAL A 182 17.36 7.13 -2.08
CA VAL A 182 17.17 8.35 -2.87
C VAL A 182 18.41 8.68 -3.70
N LEU A 183 19.60 8.60 -3.08
CA LEU A 183 20.87 8.93 -3.73
C LEU A 183 21.22 7.92 -4.83
N ASN A 184 20.96 6.63 -4.59
CA ASN A 184 21.28 5.54 -5.50
C ASN A 184 20.12 5.23 -6.47
N ASN A 185 19.10 6.08 -6.52
CA ASN A 185 17.88 5.79 -7.28
C ASN A 185 18.12 5.86 -8.79
N THR A 186 18.64 4.79 -9.32
CA THR A 186 18.62 4.46 -10.74
C THR A 186 17.22 3.90 -11.07
N GLY A 187 16.23 4.76 -11.07
CA GLY A 187 14.83 4.40 -11.08
C GLY A 187 14.43 3.46 -12.20
N ARG A 188 13.76 2.37 -11.83
CA ARG A 188 13.00 1.51 -12.73
C ARG A 188 11.69 2.13 -13.21
N SER A 189 11.26 3.24 -12.64
CA SER A 189 10.04 3.94 -13.04
C SER A 189 10.38 5.38 -13.39
N GLY A 190 10.31 5.69 -14.68
CA GLY A 190 10.26 7.05 -15.20
C GLY A 190 11.41 7.95 -14.74
N SER A 191 12.64 7.50 -14.89
CA SER A 191 13.85 8.21 -14.40
C SER A 191 14.06 9.61 -14.98
N GLY A 192 13.14 10.08 -15.82
CA GLY A 192 13.33 11.28 -16.61
C GLY A 192 12.25 12.36 -16.53
N SER A 193 11.04 12.10 -16.00
CA SER A 193 10.03 13.14 -15.99
C SER A 193 10.38 14.28 -15.03
N PRO A 194 10.05 15.53 -15.37
CA PRO A 194 10.28 16.68 -14.49
C PRO A 194 9.65 16.50 -13.11
N GLU A 195 8.46 15.92 -13.05
CA GLU A 195 7.72 15.64 -11.80
C GLU A 195 8.48 14.66 -10.93
N ALA A 196 9.00 13.55 -11.51
CA ALA A 196 9.76 12.55 -10.76
C ALA A 196 11.06 13.12 -10.19
N LYS A 197 11.71 14.06 -10.92
CA LYS A 197 12.90 14.77 -10.44
C LYS A 197 12.56 15.75 -9.32
N ALA A 198 11.47 16.50 -9.44
CA ALA A 198 10.99 17.41 -8.40
C ALA A 198 10.67 16.63 -7.10
N GLN A 199 9.93 15.54 -7.20
CA GLN A 199 9.64 14.65 -6.08
C GLN A 199 10.92 14.11 -5.41
N GLN A 200 11.92 13.71 -6.19
CA GLN A 200 13.20 13.22 -5.66
C GLN A 200 13.97 14.31 -4.90
N GLN A 201 13.99 15.53 -5.41
CA GLN A 201 14.63 16.67 -4.73
C GLN A 201 13.92 17.00 -3.42
N GLU A 202 12.59 17.00 -3.41
CA GLU A 202 11.81 17.22 -2.20
C GLU A 202 12.10 16.15 -1.16
N ILE A 203 12.14 14.87 -1.54
CA ILE A 203 12.49 13.77 -0.64
C ILE A 203 13.88 13.95 -0.04
N LEU A 204 14.87 14.37 -0.83
CA LEU A 204 16.22 14.66 -0.31
C LEU A 204 16.20 15.76 0.75
N LEU A 205 15.41 16.81 0.57
CA LEU A 205 15.28 17.88 1.57
C LEU A 205 14.60 17.37 2.85
N LEU A 206 13.52 16.59 2.71
CA LEU A 206 12.80 16.01 3.84
C LEU A 206 13.69 15.10 4.70
N LEU A 207 14.53 14.28 4.06
CA LEU A 207 15.42 13.35 4.77
C LEU A 207 16.68 14.03 5.34
N LYS A 208 17.14 15.16 4.81
CA LYS A 208 18.25 15.94 5.38
C LYS A 208 17.88 16.71 6.63
N GLY A 209 16.63 17.03 6.80
CA GLY A 209 16.12 17.78 7.94
C GLY A 209 15.76 16.94 9.16
N ARG A 210 16.07 15.64 9.15
CA ARG A 210 15.69 14.69 10.22
C ARG A 210 16.90 13.99 10.84
#